data_e3f1ffde8ea72b449af541bafcf22cbf
#
_entry.id   e3f1ffde8ea72b449af541bafcf22cbf
#
_cell.length_a   1.000
_cell.length_b   1.000
_cell.length_c   1.000
_cell.angle_alpha   90.00
_cell.angle_beta   90.00
_cell.angle_gamma   90.00
#
_symmetry.space_group_name_H-M   'P 1'
#
loop_
_entity.id
_entity.type
_entity.pdbx_description
1 polymer ?
#
loop_
_entity_poly.entity_id
_entity_poly.type
_entity_poly.pdbx_seq_one_letter_code
_entity_poly.pdbx_strand_id
1 'polypeptide(L)'
;MRSGAGVVQIALPNSLIHDVTPHILESTLYPLSDANGEIVFVEEEIKQLIKKVKTIAFGMGIGVTSQTSKLLSYILSNYDGRLIIDADGLTILSQLEKNNPNILSNAKSQVVLTPHLKEFSRLTGLEIDKIQENPIAHAQEFVRQQKTSNLVLLLKGPTTIVTDGSVTYLTDAGCAGMATAGSGDVLSGILSAVCAWNHDLTLSTIASAYINGKAGELEQEETNPISMIASDTVKGITKAINQYF
;
A
#
# COMPACT_ATOMS: atom_id res chain seq x y z
N MET A 1 8.22 2.11 11.02
CA MET A 1 8.66 2.64 12.34
C MET A 1 8.68 4.18 12.37
N ARG A 2 9.40 4.88 11.49
CA ARG A 2 9.55 6.37 11.54
C ARG A 2 8.24 7.17 11.44
N SER A 3 7.17 6.56 10.97
CA SER A 3 5.83 7.19 10.87
C SER A 3 4.91 6.85 12.05
N GLY A 4 5.47 6.41 13.20
CA GLY A 4 4.72 6.22 14.44
C GLY A 4 4.22 4.79 14.70
N ALA A 5 4.61 3.79 13.90
CA ALA A 5 4.31 2.40 14.24
C ALA A 5 5.16 1.95 15.46
N GLY A 6 4.52 1.45 16.50
CA GLY A 6 5.20 0.95 17.69
C GLY A 6 5.86 -0.41 17.46
N VAL A 7 5.23 -1.28 16.67
CA VAL A 7 5.75 -2.60 16.27
C VAL A 7 5.48 -2.80 14.79
N VAL A 8 6.49 -3.26 14.06
CA VAL A 8 6.37 -3.71 12.67
C VAL A 8 6.79 -5.17 12.60
N GLN A 9 5.96 -5.99 11.99
CA GLN A 9 6.24 -7.39 11.74
C GLN A 9 6.25 -7.66 10.24
N ILE A 10 7.30 -8.30 9.76
CA ILE A 10 7.44 -8.69 8.36
C ILE A 10 7.16 -10.19 8.27
N ALA A 11 6.06 -10.54 7.61
CA ALA A 11 5.71 -11.92 7.31
C ALA A 11 6.30 -12.30 5.95
N LEU A 12 7.11 -13.36 5.92
CA LEU A 12 7.85 -13.78 4.72
C LEU A 12 8.05 -15.31 4.72
N PRO A 13 8.39 -15.91 3.57
CA PRO A 13 8.72 -17.32 3.47
C PRO A 13 9.75 -17.73 4.52
N ASN A 14 9.50 -18.84 5.23
CA ASN A 14 10.39 -19.33 6.28
C ASN A 14 11.80 -19.59 5.77
N SER A 15 11.95 -20.07 4.54
CA SER A 15 13.25 -20.30 3.91
C SER A 15 14.10 -19.02 3.73
N LEU A 16 13.49 -17.84 3.69
CA LEU A 16 14.18 -16.55 3.50
C LEU A 16 14.55 -15.85 4.83
N ILE A 17 14.14 -16.38 5.96
CA ILE A 17 14.37 -15.76 7.30
C ILE A 17 15.84 -15.47 7.53
N HIS A 18 16.72 -16.44 7.28
CA HIS A 18 18.16 -16.29 7.52
C HIS A 18 18.79 -15.22 6.63
N ASP A 19 18.35 -15.10 5.38
CA ASP A 19 18.88 -14.12 4.44
C ASP A 19 18.45 -12.70 4.78
N VAL A 20 17.22 -12.54 5.30
CA VAL A 20 16.63 -11.23 5.62
C VAL A 20 17.06 -10.73 7.01
N THR A 21 17.25 -11.62 7.98
CA THR A 21 17.56 -11.27 9.38
C THR A 21 18.74 -10.28 9.53
N PRO A 22 19.87 -10.40 8.80
CA PRO A 22 20.99 -9.46 8.94
C PRO A 22 20.68 -8.02 8.53
N HIS A 23 19.60 -7.82 7.79
CA HIS A 23 19.17 -6.50 7.25
C HIS A 23 18.06 -5.84 8.06
N ILE A 24 17.53 -6.52 9.07
CA ILE A 24 16.40 -6.05 9.90
C ILE A 24 16.93 -5.70 11.29
N LEU A 25 16.72 -4.44 11.71
CA LEU A 25 17.16 -3.94 13.01
C LEU A 25 15.97 -3.81 13.99
N GLU A 26 14.90 -3.09 13.62
CA GLU A 26 13.84 -2.73 14.54
C GLU A 26 12.54 -3.52 14.34
N SER A 27 12.39 -4.22 13.21
CA SER A 27 11.20 -5.02 12.91
C SER A 27 11.37 -6.46 13.38
N THR A 28 10.25 -7.14 13.66
CA THR A 28 10.24 -8.58 13.91
C THR A 28 9.88 -9.34 12.66
N LEU A 29 10.37 -10.58 12.54
CA LEU A 29 10.07 -11.46 11.43
C LEU A 29 9.03 -12.50 11.84
N TYR A 30 8.13 -12.84 10.93
CA TYR A 30 7.14 -13.89 11.10
C TYR A 30 7.29 -14.90 9.95
N PRO A 31 7.75 -16.12 10.24
CA PRO A 31 7.89 -17.14 9.20
C PRO A 31 6.52 -17.63 8.75
N LEU A 32 6.33 -17.68 7.43
CA LEU A 32 5.19 -18.29 6.78
C LEU A 32 5.62 -19.61 6.13
N SER A 33 4.72 -20.57 6.09
CA SER A 33 4.92 -21.79 5.32
C SER A 33 5.24 -21.48 3.86
N ASP A 34 6.25 -22.12 3.32
CA ASP A 34 6.71 -21.91 1.95
C ASP A 34 7.13 -23.19 1.22
N ALA A 35 7.21 -23.09 -0.09
CA ALA A 35 7.80 -24.08 -0.97
C ALA A 35 8.70 -23.37 -1.98
N ASN A 36 9.99 -23.68 -2.00
CA ASN A 36 10.99 -23.08 -2.89
C ASN A 36 11.04 -21.53 -2.82
N GLY A 37 10.85 -20.95 -1.63
CA GLY A 37 10.86 -19.50 -1.43
C GLY A 37 9.55 -18.79 -1.78
N GLU A 38 8.50 -19.52 -2.21
CA GLU A 38 7.18 -18.99 -2.46
C GLU A 38 6.23 -19.32 -1.30
N ILE A 39 5.42 -18.33 -0.87
CA ILE A 39 4.45 -18.50 0.19
C ILE A 39 3.45 -19.61 -0.17
N VAL A 40 3.22 -20.52 0.77
CA VAL A 40 2.12 -21.49 0.75
C VAL A 40 1.04 -21.01 1.71
N PHE A 41 -0.19 -20.86 1.23
CA PHE A 41 -1.31 -20.44 2.08
C PHE A 41 -1.68 -21.55 3.07
N VAL A 42 -1.52 -21.28 4.36
CA VAL A 42 -1.97 -22.12 5.47
C VAL A 42 -2.94 -21.29 6.32
N GLU A 43 -4.22 -21.62 6.26
CA GLU A 43 -5.29 -20.83 6.87
C GLU A 43 -5.05 -20.53 8.35
N GLU A 44 -4.66 -21.53 9.14
CA GLU A 44 -4.48 -21.34 10.58
C GLU A 44 -3.31 -20.41 10.93
N GLU A 45 -2.22 -20.41 10.15
CA GLU A 45 -1.12 -19.45 10.33
C GLU A 45 -1.60 -18.01 10.09
N ILE A 46 -2.32 -17.80 8.99
CA ILE A 46 -2.81 -16.46 8.62
C ILE A 46 -3.87 -15.99 9.62
N LYS A 47 -4.76 -16.86 10.06
CA LYS A 47 -5.76 -16.55 11.09
C LYS A 47 -5.12 -16.10 12.41
N GLN A 48 -4.01 -16.70 12.81
CA GLN A 48 -3.27 -16.28 14.01
C GLN A 48 -2.54 -14.95 13.80
N LEU A 49 -1.98 -14.73 12.61
CA LEU A 49 -1.25 -13.52 12.26
C LEU A 49 -2.18 -12.30 12.26
N ILE A 50 -3.30 -12.36 11.51
CA ILE A 50 -4.21 -11.21 11.33
C ILE A 50 -4.92 -10.77 12.62
N LYS A 51 -5.08 -11.64 13.61
CA LYS A 51 -5.70 -11.30 14.90
C LYS A 51 -4.88 -10.33 15.74
N LYS A 52 -3.58 -10.20 15.49
CA LYS A 52 -2.64 -9.46 16.34
C LYS A 52 -2.27 -8.09 15.80
N VAL A 53 -2.72 -7.75 14.59
CA VAL A 53 -2.29 -6.54 13.90
C VAL A 53 -3.47 -5.62 13.59
N LYS A 54 -3.22 -4.31 13.59
CA LYS A 54 -4.23 -3.29 13.26
C LYS A 54 -4.24 -2.94 11.78
N THR A 55 -3.10 -3.12 11.12
CA THR A 55 -2.92 -2.79 9.71
C THR A 55 -2.05 -3.83 9.04
N ILE A 56 -2.41 -4.19 7.83
CA ILE A 56 -1.65 -5.08 6.96
C ILE A 56 -1.28 -4.31 5.69
N ALA A 57 0.00 -4.32 5.31
CA ALA A 57 0.45 -3.95 3.97
C ALA A 57 0.70 -5.23 3.18
N PHE A 58 0.12 -5.31 1.99
CA PHE A 58 0.11 -6.51 1.16
C PHE A 58 0.48 -6.20 -0.28
N GLY A 59 1.43 -6.95 -0.82
CA GLY A 59 1.69 -6.96 -2.26
C GLY A 59 3.09 -6.55 -2.68
N MET A 60 3.89 -5.92 -1.83
CA MET A 60 5.25 -5.49 -2.16
C MET A 60 6.17 -6.71 -2.27
N GLY A 61 6.41 -7.16 -3.53
CA GLY A 61 7.29 -8.30 -3.83
C GLY A 61 6.77 -9.67 -3.38
N ILE A 62 5.45 -9.82 -3.16
CA ILE A 62 4.88 -11.08 -2.65
C ILE A 62 4.78 -12.17 -3.73
N GLY A 63 4.87 -11.80 -5.00
CA GLY A 63 4.64 -12.69 -6.14
C GLY A 63 3.16 -12.93 -6.45
N VAL A 64 2.86 -13.16 -7.73
CA VAL A 64 1.49 -13.40 -8.21
C VAL A 64 1.30 -14.89 -8.45
N THR A 65 0.79 -15.60 -7.45
CA THR A 65 0.58 -17.05 -7.48
C THR A 65 -0.86 -17.41 -7.05
N SER A 66 -1.25 -18.66 -7.23
CA SER A 66 -2.55 -19.14 -6.71
C SER A 66 -2.59 -19.12 -5.18
N GLN A 67 -1.45 -19.26 -4.50
CA GLN A 67 -1.35 -19.24 -3.05
C GLN A 67 -1.49 -17.81 -2.50
N THR A 68 -0.80 -16.83 -3.10
CA THR A 68 -0.93 -15.42 -2.72
C THR A 68 -2.31 -14.87 -3.07
N SER A 69 -2.97 -15.39 -4.12
CA SER A 69 -4.38 -15.08 -4.44
C SER A 69 -5.35 -15.60 -3.37
N LYS A 70 -5.15 -16.84 -2.89
CA LYS A 70 -5.93 -17.38 -1.76
C LYS A 70 -5.70 -16.57 -0.49
N LEU A 71 -4.44 -16.18 -0.22
CA LEU A 71 -4.06 -15.38 0.92
C LEU A 71 -4.78 -14.03 0.93
N LEU A 72 -4.75 -13.27 -0.19
CA LEU A 72 -5.46 -11.99 -0.28
C LEU A 72 -6.97 -12.17 -0.11
N SER A 73 -7.56 -13.17 -0.78
CA SER A 73 -9.00 -13.47 -0.66
C SER A 73 -9.40 -13.80 0.80
N TYR A 74 -8.55 -14.55 1.49
CA TYR A 74 -8.78 -14.88 2.91
C TYR A 74 -8.71 -13.64 3.81
N ILE A 75 -7.68 -12.78 3.61
CA ILE A 75 -7.53 -11.53 4.37
C ILE A 75 -8.74 -10.62 4.15
N LEU A 76 -9.15 -10.36 2.91
CA LEU A 76 -10.33 -9.54 2.59
C LEU A 76 -11.60 -10.04 3.30
N SER A 77 -11.78 -11.36 3.38
CA SER A 77 -12.99 -11.98 3.94
C SER A 77 -12.99 -12.10 5.48
N ASN A 78 -11.82 -12.13 6.13
CA ASN A 78 -11.69 -12.51 7.53
C ASN A 78 -11.00 -11.48 8.44
N TYR A 79 -10.34 -10.49 7.87
CA TYR A 79 -9.67 -9.43 8.61
C TYR A 79 -10.54 -8.16 8.64
N ASP A 80 -10.79 -7.64 9.83
CA ASP A 80 -11.61 -6.45 10.07
C ASP A 80 -10.80 -5.16 10.32
N GLY A 81 -9.47 -5.25 10.19
CA GLY A 81 -8.56 -4.11 10.30
C GLY A 81 -8.37 -3.38 8.97
N ARG A 82 -7.25 -2.66 8.84
CA ARG A 82 -6.92 -1.86 7.66
C ARG A 82 -5.94 -2.61 6.76
N LEU A 83 -6.27 -2.68 5.49
CA LEU A 83 -5.51 -3.41 4.48
C LEU A 83 -5.05 -2.45 3.39
N ILE A 84 -3.75 -2.24 3.28
CA ILE A 84 -3.12 -1.51 2.19
C ILE A 84 -2.70 -2.52 1.13
N ILE A 85 -3.15 -2.33 -0.11
CA ILE A 85 -2.84 -3.21 -1.24
C ILE A 85 -2.05 -2.41 -2.28
N ASP A 86 -0.83 -2.85 -2.57
CA ASP A 86 0.07 -2.24 -3.56
C ASP A 86 0.72 -3.32 -4.46
N ALA A 87 1.34 -2.93 -5.54
CA ALA A 87 2.20 -3.73 -6.40
C ALA A 87 1.56 -5.07 -6.84
N ASP A 88 2.20 -6.22 -6.53
CA ASP A 88 1.66 -7.55 -6.86
C ASP A 88 0.26 -7.77 -6.25
N GLY A 89 -0.02 -7.19 -5.09
CA GLY A 89 -1.33 -7.24 -4.45
C GLY A 89 -2.43 -6.65 -5.33
N LEU A 90 -2.18 -5.54 -6.03
CA LEU A 90 -3.11 -4.94 -6.99
C LEU A 90 -3.29 -5.82 -8.24
N THR A 91 -2.23 -6.47 -8.68
CA THR A 91 -2.30 -7.43 -9.79
C THR A 91 -3.16 -8.63 -9.40
N ILE A 92 -2.96 -9.19 -8.21
CA ILE A 92 -3.77 -10.28 -7.67
C ILE A 92 -5.23 -9.84 -7.53
N LEU A 93 -5.49 -8.65 -6.97
CA LEU A 93 -6.83 -8.12 -6.80
C LEU A 93 -7.56 -7.99 -8.13
N SER A 94 -6.90 -7.47 -9.18
CA SER A 94 -7.48 -7.35 -10.52
C SER A 94 -7.90 -8.69 -11.12
N GLN A 95 -7.18 -9.78 -10.80
CA GLN A 95 -7.53 -11.13 -11.22
C GLN A 95 -8.70 -11.70 -10.40
N LEU A 96 -8.71 -11.42 -9.10
CA LEU A 96 -9.81 -11.85 -8.21
C LEU A 96 -11.13 -11.17 -8.56
N GLU A 97 -11.12 -9.87 -8.87
CA GLU A 97 -12.31 -9.10 -9.27
C GLU A 97 -12.94 -9.62 -10.57
N LYS A 98 -12.14 -10.10 -11.52
CA LYS A 98 -12.67 -10.74 -12.74
C LYS A 98 -13.52 -11.98 -12.43
N ASN A 99 -13.16 -12.73 -11.38
CA ASN A 99 -13.86 -13.94 -10.95
C ASN A 99 -14.95 -13.64 -9.92
N ASN A 100 -14.80 -12.56 -9.15
CA ASN A 100 -15.73 -12.12 -8.12
C ASN A 100 -15.79 -10.58 -8.09
N PRO A 101 -16.64 -9.95 -8.91
CA PRO A 101 -16.75 -8.49 -9.01
C PRO A 101 -17.17 -7.77 -7.71
N ASN A 102 -17.60 -8.52 -6.71
CA ASN A 102 -18.02 -7.97 -5.41
C ASN A 102 -16.99 -8.21 -4.30
N ILE A 103 -15.77 -8.58 -4.64
CA ILE A 103 -14.78 -8.95 -3.62
C ILE A 103 -14.46 -7.78 -2.67
N LEU A 104 -14.35 -6.57 -3.20
CA LEU A 104 -14.13 -5.36 -2.39
C LEU A 104 -15.38 -4.94 -1.62
N SER A 105 -16.57 -5.01 -2.24
CA SER A 105 -17.84 -4.68 -1.57
C SER A 105 -18.12 -5.60 -0.38
N ASN A 106 -17.67 -6.84 -0.45
CA ASN A 106 -17.86 -7.85 0.59
C ASN A 106 -16.67 -7.95 1.55
N ALA A 107 -15.64 -7.13 1.36
CA ALA A 107 -14.48 -7.13 2.24
C ALA A 107 -14.86 -6.69 3.66
N LYS A 108 -14.37 -7.41 4.66
CA LYS A 108 -14.47 -6.98 6.06
C LYS A 108 -13.45 -5.90 6.38
N SER A 109 -12.30 -5.91 5.70
CA SER A 109 -11.24 -4.93 5.85
C SER A 109 -11.67 -3.55 5.38
N GLN A 110 -11.13 -2.52 6.02
CA GLN A 110 -11.04 -1.19 5.43
C GLN A 110 -9.83 -1.18 4.48
N VAL A 111 -10.05 -0.89 3.21
CA VAL A 111 -9.05 -1.10 2.16
C VAL A 111 -8.52 0.23 1.62
N VAL A 112 -7.20 0.34 1.49
CA VAL A 112 -6.54 1.38 0.71
C VAL A 112 -5.85 0.73 -0.48
N LEU A 113 -6.18 1.18 -1.69
CA LEU A 113 -5.48 0.78 -2.91
C LEU A 113 -4.54 1.90 -3.34
N THR A 114 -3.30 1.54 -3.71
CA THR A 114 -2.28 2.53 -4.08
C THR A 114 -1.73 2.33 -5.50
N PRO A 115 -2.58 2.21 -6.54
CA PRO A 115 -2.11 1.95 -7.89
C PRO A 115 -1.37 3.15 -8.50
N HIS A 116 -0.35 2.86 -9.32
CA HIS A 116 0.08 3.76 -10.37
C HIS A 116 -0.82 3.57 -11.62
N LEU A 117 -0.67 4.42 -12.64
CA LEU A 117 -1.56 4.39 -13.83
C LEU A 117 -1.70 3.02 -14.50
N LYS A 118 -0.61 2.25 -14.64
CA LYS A 118 -0.67 0.91 -15.25
C LYS A 118 -1.43 -0.10 -14.39
N GLU A 119 -1.28 -0.03 -13.07
CA GLU A 119 -2.02 -0.88 -12.13
C GLU A 119 -3.49 -0.49 -12.12
N PHE A 120 -3.79 0.81 -12.16
CA PHE A 120 -5.16 1.30 -12.23
C PHE A 120 -5.86 0.93 -13.54
N SER A 121 -5.13 0.98 -14.66
CA SER A 121 -5.61 0.46 -15.96
C SER A 121 -5.98 -1.03 -15.89
N ARG A 122 -5.19 -1.85 -15.19
CA ARG A 122 -5.52 -3.28 -14.99
C ARG A 122 -6.76 -3.50 -14.12
N LEU A 123 -6.91 -2.68 -13.07
CA LEU A 123 -8.06 -2.74 -12.17
C LEU A 123 -9.37 -2.33 -12.86
N THR A 124 -9.31 -1.27 -13.67
CA THR A 124 -10.50 -0.71 -14.33
C THR A 124 -10.79 -1.32 -15.69
N GLY A 125 -9.80 -1.92 -16.34
CA GLY A 125 -9.87 -2.32 -17.74
C GLY A 125 -9.83 -1.16 -18.73
N LEU A 126 -9.59 0.07 -18.27
CA LEU A 126 -9.49 1.26 -19.13
C LEU A 126 -8.07 1.42 -19.68
N GLU A 127 -7.96 1.93 -20.90
CA GLU A 127 -6.67 2.33 -21.47
C GLU A 127 -6.06 3.51 -20.70
N ILE A 128 -4.72 3.56 -20.63
CA ILE A 128 -4.00 4.57 -19.86
C ILE A 128 -4.33 5.98 -20.34
N ASP A 129 -4.36 6.20 -21.67
CA ASP A 129 -4.65 7.50 -22.28
C ASP A 129 -6.02 8.01 -21.85
N LYS A 130 -7.04 7.11 -21.83
CA LYS A 130 -8.37 7.44 -21.36
C LYS A 130 -8.40 7.83 -19.88
N ILE A 131 -7.63 7.13 -19.05
CA ILE A 131 -7.52 7.51 -17.63
C ILE A 131 -6.90 8.89 -17.49
N GLN A 132 -5.86 9.20 -18.28
CA GLN A 132 -5.16 10.49 -18.25
C GLN A 132 -6.01 11.68 -18.72
N GLU A 133 -7.01 11.46 -19.58
CA GLU A 133 -7.96 12.51 -19.98
C GLU A 133 -8.75 13.06 -18.80
N ASN A 134 -9.15 12.22 -17.84
CA ASN A 134 -9.87 12.65 -16.64
C ASN A 134 -9.61 11.71 -15.45
N PRO A 135 -8.41 11.74 -14.87
CA PRO A 135 -8.01 10.79 -13.84
C PRO A 135 -8.86 10.91 -12.56
N ILE A 136 -9.32 12.12 -12.24
CA ILE A 136 -10.17 12.36 -11.06
C ILE A 136 -11.51 11.65 -11.22
N ALA A 137 -12.19 11.84 -12.35
CA ALA A 137 -13.49 11.23 -12.58
C ALA A 137 -13.40 9.69 -12.59
N HIS A 138 -12.37 9.14 -13.23
CA HIS A 138 -12.17 7.69 -13.26
C HIS A 138 -11.84 7.11 -11.88
N ALA A 139 -11.04 7.82 -11.07
CA ALA A 139 -10.75 7.42 -9.70
C ALA A 139 -12.01 7.41 -8.82
N GLN A 140 -12.80 8.48 -8.87
CA GLN A 140 -14.08 8.57 -8.13
C GLN A 140 -15.08 7.49 -8.55
N GLU A 141 -15.25 7.31 -9.86
CA GLU A 141 -16.19 6.34 -10.40
C GLU A 141 -15.82 4.91 -10.02
N PHE A 142 -14.53 4.56 -10.09
CA PHE A 142 -14.04 3.25 -9.65
C PHE A 142 -14.45 2.96 -8.20
N VAL A 143 -14.22 3.90 -7.28
CA VAL A 143 -14.58 3.70 -5.86
C VAL A 143 -16.09 3.61 -5.67
N ARG A 144 -16.86 4.47 -6.33
CA ARG A 144 -18.34 4.45 -6.25
C ARG A 144 -18.94 3.12 -6.73
N GLN A 145 -18.38 2.55 -7.77
CA GLN A 145 -18.83 1.26 -8.32
C GLN A 145 -18.65 0.11 -7.33
N GLN A 146 -17.69 0.20 -6.40
CA GLN A 146 -17.50 -0.83 -5.37
C GLN A 146 -18.63 -0.85 -4.31
N LYS A 147 -19.47 0.19 -4.25
CA LYS A 147 -20.63 0.27 -3.34
C LYS A 147 -20.30 -0.03 -1.87
N THR A 148 -19.13 0.39 -1.42
CA THR A 148 -18.67 0.24 -0.04
C THR A 148 -18.09 1.56 0.47
N SER A 149 -18.26 1.84 1.75
CA SER A 149 -17.62 2.97 2.44
C SER A 149 -16.23 2.61 3.00
N ASN A 150 -15.81 1.36 2.81
CA ASN A 150 -14.57 0.84 3.38
C ASN A 150 -13.40 0.88 2.39
N LEU A 151 -13.49 1.68 1.33
CA LEU A 151 -12.48 1.75 0.28
C LEU A 151 -11.99 3.19 0.07
N VAL A 152 -10.69 3.37 0.07
CA VAL A 152 -10.00 4.58 -0.37
C VAL A 152 -9.04 4.23 -1.49
N LEU A 153 -9.04 5.02 -2.55
CA LEU A 153 -8.10 4.92 -3.65
C LEU A 153 -7.07 6.06 -3.56
N LEU A 154 -5.79 5.72 -3.60
CA LEU A 154 -4.67 6.62 -3.80
C LEU A 154 -4.07 6.33 -5.18
N LEU A 155 -4.44 7.10 -6.19
CA LEU A 155 -3.86 6.99 -7.53
C LEU A 155 -2.55 7.78 -7.59
N LYS A 156 -1.44 7.03 -7.75
CA LYS A 156 -0.09 7.60 -7.83
C LYS A 156 0.15 8.29 -9.17
N GLY A 157 0.70 9.50 -9.13
CA GLY A 157 1.05 10.29 -10.31
C GLY A 157 1.81 11.56 -9.93
N PRO A 158 2.15 12.42 -10.90
CA PRO A 158 2.74 13.74 -10.61
C PRO A 158 1.89 14.55 -9.63
N THR A 159 0.58 14.52 -9.80
CA THR A 159 -0.41 14.89 -8.78
C THR A 159 -1.04 13.60 -8.26
N THR A 160 -0.89 13.34 -6.97
CA THR A 160 -1.52 12.17 -6.35
C THR A 160 -2.98 12.48 -6.04
N ILE A 161 -3.87 11.57 -6.42
CA ILE A 161 -5.32 11.68 -6.21
C ILE A 161 -5.72 10.70 -5.10
N VAL A 162 -6.34 11.21 -4.02
CA VAL A 162 -6.92 10.39 -2.96
C VAL A 162 -8.43 10.59 -2.95
N THR A 163 -9.19 9.50 -3.06
CA THR A 163 -10.66 9.57 -3.04
C THR A 163 -11.31 8.38 -2.35
N ASP A 164 -12.39 8.64 -1.63
CA ASP A 164 -13.33 7.64 -1.09
C ASP A 164 -14.62 7.53 -1.94
N GLY A 165 -14.61 8.16 -3.13
CA GLY A 165 -15.76 8.22 -4.04
C GLY A 165 -16.71 9.38 -3.76
N SER A 166 -16.75 9.95 -2.56
CA SER A 166 -17.56 11.15 -2.21
C SER A 166 -16.70 12.40 -2.25
N VAL A 167 -15.54 12.35 -1.61
CA VAL A 167 -14.58 13.45 -1.55
C VAL A 167 -13.31 13.07 -2.31
N THR A 168 -12.66 14.06 -2.89
CA THR A 168 -11.39 13.87 -3.59
C THR A 168 -10.41 14.95 -3.16
N TYR A 169 -9.21 14.52 -2.81
CA TYR A 169 -8.09 15.36 -2.45
C TYR A 169 -6.97 15.20 -3.47
N LEU A 170 -6.34 16.30 -3.77
CA LEU A 170 -5.19 16.34 -4.68
C LEU A 170 -3.98 16.82 -3.90
N THR A 171 -2.86 16.17 -4.07
CA THR A 171 -1.58 16.65 -3.56
C THR A 171 -0.53 16.62 -4.65
N ASP A 172 0.18 17.73 -4.78
CA ASP A 172 1.35 17.91 -5.62
C ASP A 172 2.66 17.81 -4.83
N ALA A 173 2.56 17.46 -3.54
CA ALA A 173 3.73 17.19 -2.73
C ALA A 173 4.50 16.00 -3.28
N GLY A 174 5.79 16.20 -3.48
CA GLY A 174 6.71 15.23 -4.05
C GLY A 174 7.69 15.89 -5.02
N CYS A 175 8.66 15.13 -5.47
CA CYS A 175 9.72 15.62 -6.34
C CYS A 175 10.16 14.56 -7.34
N ALA A 176 10.86 15.00 -8.39
CA ALA A 176 11.33 14.12 -9.45
C ALA A 176 12.28 13.00 -8.94
N GLY A 177 13.07 13.27 -7.90
CA GLY A 177 13.96 12.29 -7.29
C GLY A 177 13.25 11.08 -6.66
N MET A 178 11.95 11.22 -6.36
CA MET A 178 11.14 10.09 -5.86
C MET A 178 10.75 9.08 -6.95
N ALA A 179 11.00 9.35 -8.23
CA ALA A 179 10.72 8.42 -9.31
C ALA A 179 11.76 7.29 -9.39
N THR A 180 11.99 6.60 -8.28
CA THR A 180 12.97 5.51 -8.12
C THR A 180 12.31 4.26 -7.52
N ALA A 181 12.94 3.11 -7.75
CA ALA A 181 12.48 1.84 -7.17
C ALA A 181 12.43 1.92 -5.64
N GLY A 182 11.41 1.32 -5.04
CA GLY A 182 11.19 1.32 -3.59
C GLY A 182 10.39 2.52 -3.05
N SER A 183 10.14 3.58 -3.85
CA SER A 183 9.34 4.73 -3.39
C SER A 183 7.91 4.35 -3.03
N GLY A 184 7.31 3.40 -3.76
CA GLY A 184 5.98 2.85 -3.43
C GLY A 184 5.99 2.12 -2.09
N ASP A 185 7.06 1.37 -1.80
CA ASP A 185 7.20 0.62 -0.55
C ASP A 185 7.30 1.56 0.66
N VAL A 186 8.01 2.70 0.48
CA VAL A 186 8.06 3.77 1.51
C VAL A 186 6.67 4.32 1.78
N LEU A 187 5.91 4.66 0.73
CA LEU A 187 4.52 5.14 0.87
C LEU A 187 3.65 4.10 1.58
N SER A 188 3.72 2.84 1.19
CA SER A 188 2.96 1.74 1.82
C SER A 188 3.33 1.56 3.29
N GLY A 189 4.61 1.76 3.65
CA GLY A 189 5.08 1.78 5.03
C GLY A 189 4.53 2.94 5.85
N ILE A 190 4.51 4.17 5.30
CA ILE A 190 3.93 5.35 5.94
C ILE A 190 2.42 5.14 6.15
N LEU A 191 1.69 4.72 5.09
CA LEU A 191 0.27 4.41 5.14
C LEU A 191 -0.06 3.41 6.26
N SER A 192 0.68 2.31 6.31
CA SER A 192 0.47 1.27 7.31
C SER A 192 0.61 1.79 8.74
N ALA A 193 1.59 2.65 8.97
CA ALA A 193 1.80 3.24 10.28
C ALA A 193 0.70 4.25 10.63
N VAL A 194 0.41 5.20 9.74
CA VAL A 194 -0.60 6.25 9.99
C VAL A 194 -1.99 5.64 10.15
N CYS A 195 -2.36 4.68 9.31
CA CYS A 195 -3.61 3.94 9.46
C CYS A 195 -3.70 3.13 10.76
N ALA A 196 -2.59 2.74 11.39
CA ALA A 196 -2.64 1.97 12.63
C ALA A 196 -3.04 2.80 13.86
N TRP A 197 -2.81 4.11 13.86
CA TRP A 197 -3.11 5.00 14.99
C TRP A 197 -4.20 6.03 14.72
N ASN A 198 -4.52 6.36 13.47
CA ASN A 198 -5.63 7.25 13.11
C ASN A 198 -6.85 6.42 12.68
N HIS A 199 -8.04 6.80 13.14
CA HIS A 199 -9.27 6.05 12.88
C HIS A 199 -9.96 6.41 11.56
N ASP A 200 -9.67 7.57 10.98
CA ASP A 200 -10.20 7.99 9.67
C ASP A 200 -9.29 7.49 8.54
N LEU A 201 -9.80 6.57 7.73
CA LEU A 201 -9.03 5.96 6.65
C LEU A 201 -8.66 6.97 5.56
N THR A 202 -9.60 7.84 5.19
CA THR A 202 -9.40 8.84 4.13
C THR A 202 -8.37 9.88 4.57
N LEU A 203 -8.51 10.44 5.77
CA LEU A 203 -7.54 11.39 6.33
C LEU A 203 -6.16 10.75 6.53
N SER A 204 -6.11 9.49 6.98
CA SER A 204 -4.84 8.74 7.09
C SER A 204 -4.14 8.60 5.75
N THR A 205 -4.90 8.33 4.69
CA THR A 205 -4.36 8.17 3.34
C THR A 205 -3.84 9.51 2.80
N ILE A 206 -4.58 10.60 3.01
CA ILE A 206 -4.16 11.96 2.61
C ILE A 206 -2.89 12.37 3.35
N ALA A 207 -2.89 12.25 4.68
CA ALA A 207 -1.73 12.60 5.50
C ALA A 207 -0.48 11.81 5.10
N SER A 208 -0.65 10.52 4.81
CA SER A 208 0.45 9.65 4.37
C SER A 208 1.03 10.07 3.02
N ALA A 209 0.17 10.41 2.05
CA ALA A 209 0.60 10.91 0.75
C ALA A 209 1.38 12.23 0.90
N TYR A 210 0.89 13.14 1.74
CA TYR A 210 1.52 14.42 2.01
C TYR A 210 2.87 14.26 2.74
N ILE A 211 2.92 13.45 3.81
CA ILE A 211 4.18 13.15 4.53
C ILE A 211 5.22 12.57 3.58
N ASN A 212 4.82 11.59 2.74
CA ASN A 212 5.72 10.96 1.78
C ASN A 212 6.27 11.97 0.79
N GLY A 213 5.41 12.82 0.22
CA GLY A 213 5.81 13.86 -0.73
C GLY A 213 6.75 14.88 -0.10
N LYS A 214 6.40 15.43 1.08
CA LYS A 214 7.23 16.40 1.79
C LYS A 214 8.56 15.83 2.25
N ALA A 215 8.58 14.56 2.68
CA ALA A 215 9.83 13.87 3.00
C ALA A 215 10.76 13.78 1.79
N GLY A 216 10.22 13.50 0.61
CA GLY A 216 10.98 13.49 -0.63
C GLY A 216 11.52 14.86 -1.02
N GLU A 217 10.69 15.92 -0.96
CA GLU A 217 11.11 17.29 -1.25
C GLU A 217 12.29 17.71 -0.37
N LEU A 218 12.17 17.53 0.96
CA LEU A 218 13.20 17.93 1.92
C LEU A 218 14.54 17.19 1.69
N GLU A 219 14.49 15.93 1.29
CA GLU A 219 15.73 15.19 1.01
C GLU A 219 16.29 15.50 -0.38
N GLN A 220 15.47 15.86 -1.35
CA GLN A 220 15.97 16.32 -2.65
C GLN A 220 16.75 17.63 -2.54
N GLU A 221 16.38 18.53 -1.62
CA GLU A 221 17.14 19.75 -1.33
C GLU A 221 18.53 19.46 -0.78
N GLU A 222 18.70 18.38 0.00
CA GLU A 222 19.97 17.98 0.57
C GLU A 222 20.82 17.09 -0.36
N THR A 223 20.18 16.39 -1.28
CA THR A 223 20.86 15.52 -2.25
C THR A 223 20.85 16.15 -3.65
N ASN A 224 20.10 15.61 -4.54
CA ASN A 224 19.69 16.14 -5.85
C ASN A 224 18.71 15.12 -6.50
N PRO A 225 17.92 15.52 -7.51
CA PRO A 225 16.94 14.63 -8.12
C PRO A 225 17.53 13.41 -8.85
N ILE A 226 18.82 13.44 -9.21
CA ILE A 226 19.45 12.36 -10.00
C ILE A 226 19.96 11.23 -9.12
N SER A 227 20.48 11.55 -7.93
CA SER A 227 21.11 10.57 -7.03
C SER A 227 20.22 10.13 -5.87
N MET A 228 19.04 10.71 -5.73
CA MET A 228 18.07 10.36 -4.69
C MET A 228 17.59 8.92 -4.83
N ILE A 229 17.51 8.20 -3.73
CA ILE A 229 16.98 6.84 -3.63
C ILE A 229 15.87 6.77 -2.57
N ALA A 230 15.09 5.70 -2.56
CA ALA A 230 13.94 5.55 -1.66
C ALA A 230 14.30 5.67 -0.17
N SER A 231 15.48 5.20 0.24
CA SER A 231 15.96 5.34 1.63
C SER A 231 16.23 6.78 2.04
N ASP A 232 16.45 7.70 1.10
CA ASP A 232 16.56 9.13 1.43
C ASP A 232 15.19 9.66 1.83
N THR A 233 14.12 9.35 1.11
CA THR A 233 12.75 9.68 1.54
C THR A 233 12.47 9.19 2.96
N VAL A 234 12.94 7.98 3.33
CA VAL A 234 12.78 7.46 4.71
C VAL A 234 13.47 8.37 5.76
N LYS A 235 14.62 8.96 5.44
CA LYS A 235 15.29 9.93 6.33
C LYS A 235 14.47 11.22 6.47
N GLY A 236 13.87 11.69 5.39
CA GLY A 236 13.04 12.90 5.34
C GLY A 236 11.73 12.80 6.13
N ILE A 237 11.22 11.58 6.42
CA ILE A 237 9.95 11.41 7.15
C ILE A 237 9.96 12.17 8.50
N THR A 238 11.03 12.05 9.26
CA THR A 238 11.12 12.72 10.58
C THR A 238 11.13 14.23 10.43
N LYS A 239 11.81 14.76 9.41
CA LYS A 239 11.84 16.21 9.11
C LYS A 239 10.45 16.69 8.71
N ALA A 240 9.77 15.97 7.81
CA ALA A 240 8.42 16.30 7.38
C ALA A 240 7.42 16.30 8.54
N ILE A 241 7.46 15.30 9.42
CA ILE A 241 6.58 15.25 10.59
C ILE A 241 6.87 16.42 11.52
N ASN A 242 8.12 16.74 11.83
CA ASN A 242 8.46 17.86 12.71
C ASN A 242 8.07 19.24 12.15
N GLN A 243 8.05 19.39 10.81
CA GLN A 243 7.78 20.67 10.18
C GLN A 243 6.28 20.93 9.93
N TYR A 244 5.49 19.88 9.72
CA TYR A 244 4.10 20.00 9.24
C TYR A 244 3.05 19.41 10.19
N PHE A 245 3.46 18.71 11.24
CA PHE A 245 2.58 18.08 12.23
C PHE A 245 3.06 18.30 13.68
#